data_9e25269e737991a9f2967a2fb811c519
#
_entry.id   9e25269e737991a9f2967a2fb811c519
#
_cell.length_a   1.000
_cell.length_b   1.000
_cell.length_c   1.000
_cell.angle_alpha   90.00
_cell.angle_beta   90.00
_cell.angle_gamma   90.00
#
_symmetry.space_group_name_H-M   'P 1'
#
loop_
_entity.id
_entity.type
_entity.pdbx_description
1 polymer ?
#
loop_
_entity_poly.entity_id
_entity_poly.type
_entity_poly.pdbx_seq_one_letter_code
_entity_poly.pdbx_strand_id
1 'polypeptide(L)'
;MTNETTTPSEEYITGSEVLLRGLLQEGVECVFGYPGGNVLYIYDAMVHQPDFKHILTRHEQGAIHAADGYARSTGKVGVCIATSGPGATNLVTGIATAYMDSVPLVIITGNVSTNVMGTDAFQEADIISITMPITKHSYMVRDVHDLPRIIHEAFYIANTGRKGPVLIDIPKDVTNQRMAYRPADTVRLRGYHGAPEPNPAEMDALLQAIAEARKPVIIAGGGVVYANSSQELIKFVHTTRIPVATTLLGLGGFPSDDEMWLGMLGHHGVYAANMAVQNADLIISIGSRFDDRVTMKLDGFAPLAKRIAHIDIDPAEIGKNVKTDLACIGDIKNVLAYANTKAQAAQTGTWLEQLQEYKVQHPLRYTDSDTVIKPQYVLEMISETTQGEAIITTDVGQHQMWTAQFYRFKHPRSLITSGGLGTMGFGFPAAIGAKVGNPDRLVVSINGDGGMQMCAQEMAICAIHQIPVKIVVLNNQVLGMVKQQQELMYERRYSQIDLSGSPDFVKLAEAYGIKGLRATNKDEASKVWLEALQTTGPVLVEFVIPTNENVYPMVLAGTPLDQMILGYDE
;
A
#
# COMPACT_ATOMS: atom_id res chain seq x y z
N MET A 1 -39.03 -41.67 30.71
CA MET A 1 -38.89 -40.73 29.58
C MET A 1 -37.40 -40.40 29.48
N THR A 2 -36.74 -41.11 28.60
CA THR A 2 -35.32 -40.91 28.33
C THR A 2 -35.20 -39.73 27.36
N ASN A 3 -34.60 -38.63 27.83
CA ASN A 3 -34.19 -37.53 26.95
C ASN A 3 -33.08 -38.05 26.02
N GLU A 4 -33.44 -38.40 24.80
CA GLU A 4 -32.49 -38.53 23.71
C GLU A 4 -31.99 -37.11 23.40
N THR A 5 -30.79 -36.80 23.87
CA THR A 5 -29.99 -35.68 23.34
C THR A 5 -29.64 -36.07 21.92
N THR A 6 -30.41 -35.58 20.95
CA THR A 6 -30.04 -35.62 19.53
C THR A 6 -28.75 -34.83 19.35
N THR A 7 -27.64 -35.54 19.25
CA THR A 7 -26.38 -34.99 18.73
C THR A 7 -26.68 -34.41 17.35
N PRO A 8 -26.30 -33.13 17.05
CA PRO A 8 -26.47 -32.60 15.70
C PRO A 8 -25.76 -33.53 14.72
N SER A 9 -26.47 -33.97 13.68
CA SER A 9 -25.86 -34.78 12.63
C SER A 9 -24.66 -34.00 12.06
N GLU A 10 -23.46 -34.56 12.12
CA GLU A 10 -22.29 -33.98 11.52
C GLU A 10 -22.57 -33.74 10.04
N GLU A 11 -22.50 -32.48 9.61
CA GLU A 11 -22.70 -32.11 8.20
C GLU A 11 -21.44 -32.45 7.39
N TYR A 12 -21.58 -33.35 6.42
CA TYR A 12 -20.50 -33.74 5.51
C TYR A 12 -20.51 -32.85 4.28
N ILE A 13 -19.48 -32.00 4.15
CA ILE A 13 -19.32 -31.05 3.04
C ILE A 13 -18.02 -31.26 2.28
N THR A 14 -17.90 -30.72 1.07
CA THR A 14 -16.71 -30.76 0.24
C THR A 14 -15.63 -29.80 0.73
N GLY A 15 -14.36 -30.05 0.35
CA GLY A 15 -13.27 -29.13 0.65
C GLY A 15 -13.49 -27.72 0.11
N SER A 16 -14.17 -27.58 -1.03
CA SER A 16 -14.61 -26.28 -1.58
C SER A 16 -15.59 -25.56 -0.64
N GLU A 17 -16.60 -26.26 -0.13
CA GLU A 17 -17.55 -25.70 0.84
C GLU A 17 -16.87 -25.37 2.17
N VAL A 18 -15.91 -26.21 2.62
CA VAL A 18 -15.06 -25.92 3.80
C VAL A 18 -14.28 -24.62 3.60
N LEU A 19 -13.68 -24.44 2.42
CA LEU A 19 -12.95 -23.21 2.09
C LEU A 19 -13.86 -21.99 2.18
N LEU A 20 -15.01 -21.99 1.52
CA LEU A 20 -15.91 -20.84 1.50
C LEU A 20 -16.45 -20.52 2.90
N ARG A 21 -16.85 -21.53 3.68
CA ARG A 21 -17.29 -21.33 5.07
C ARG A 21 -16.17 -20.82 5.97
N GLY A 22 -14.94 -21.33 5.79
CA GLY A 22 -13.78 -20.85 6.53
C GLY A 22 -13.48 -19.38 6.23
N LEU A 23 -13.55 -18.95 4.96
CA LEU A 23 -13.38 -17.55 4.59
C LEU A 23 -14.46 -16.65 5.19
N LEU A 24 -15.73 -17.07 5.17
CA LEU A 24 -16.83 -16.34 5.80
C LEU A 24 -16.64 -16.25 7.33
N GLN A 25 -16.14 -17.31 7.98
CA GLN A 25 -15.84 -17.33 9.41
C GLN A 25 -14.72 -16.33 9.77
N GLU A 26 -13.73 -16.15 8.89
CA GLU A 26 -12.68 -15.13 9.04
C GLU A 26 -13.15 -13.71 8.69
N GLY A 27 -14.43 -13.52 8.40
CA GLY A 27 -15.05 -12.23 8.11
C GLY A 27 -14.71 -11.69 6.71
N VAL A 28 -14.43 -12.57 5.75
CA VAL A 28 -14.20 -12.19 4.36
C VAL A 28 -15.51 -11.76 3.72
N GLU A 29 -15.58 -10.49 3.30
CA GLU A 29 -16.76 -9.91 2.66
C GLU A 29 -16.69 -9.99 1.13
N CYS A 30 -15.48 -10.05 0.56
CA CYS A 30 -15.27 -10.06 -0.87
C CYS A 30 -13.95 -10.75 -1.23
N VAL A 31 -13.97 -11.47 -2.33
CA VAL A 31 -12.77 -12.09 -2.94
C VAL A 31 -12.59 -11.57 -4.37
N PHE A 32 -11.35 -11.42 -4.79
CA PHE A 32 -11.00 -11.08 -6.17
C PHE A 32 -10.37 -12.32 -6.82
N GLY A 33 -10.67 -12.59 -8.09
CA GLY A 33 -10.08 -13.78 -8.70
C GLY A 33 -10.43 -13.99 -10.14
N TYR A 34 -9.81 -15.03 -10.71
CA TYR A 34 -10.04 -15.49 -12.06
C TYR A 34 -10.13 -17.02 -12.08
N PRO A 35 -11.23 -17.61 -12.62
CA PRO A 35 -11.43 -19.06 -12.65
C PRO A 35 -10.48 -19.76 -13.61
N GLY A 36 -10.24 -21.06 -13.35
CA GLY A 36 -9.53 -21.95 -14.24
C GLY A 36 -9.71 -23.40 -13.82
N GLY A 37 -9.14 -24.33 -14.59
CA GLY A 37 -9.42 -25.76 -14.48
C GLY A 37 -9.25 -26.39 -13.09
N ASN A 38 -8.29 -25.92 -12.30
CA ASN A 38 -7.96 -26.50 -11.01
C ASN A 38 -8.66 -25.84 -9.81
N VAL A 39 -9.52 -24.84 -10.05
CA VAL A 39 -10.38 -24.22 -9.03
C VAL A 39 -11.88 -24.35 -9.33
N LEU A 40 -12.26 -25.13 -10.34
CA LEU A 40 -13.65 -25.25 -10.76
C LEU A 40 -14.60 -25.71 -9.63
N TYR A 41 -14.18 -26.64 -8.76
CA TYR A 41 -14.99 -27.07 -7.64
C TYR A 41 -15.24 -25.94 -6.62
N ILE A 42 -14.27 -25.01 -6.47
CA ILE A 42 -14.44 -23.83 -5.61
C ILE A 42 -15.49 -22.90 -6.22
N TYR A 43 -15.41 -22.64 -7.53
CA TYR A 43 -16.35 -21.76 -8.23
C TYR A 43 -17.75 -22.40 -8.34
N ASP A 44 -17.86 -23.73 -8.45
CA ASP A 44 -19.14 -24.45 -8.39
C ASP A 44 -19.79 -24.29 -7.01
N ALA A 45 -19.03 -24.46 -5.93
CA ALA A 45 -19.51 -24.26 -4.56
C ALA A 45 -20.00 -22.83 -4.29
N MET A 46 -19.41 -21.80 -4.93
CA MET A 46 -19.85 -20.39 -4.79
C MET A 46 -21.30 -20.18 -5.25
N VAL A 47 -21.80 -20.98 -6.20
CA VAL A 47 -23.19 -20.90 -6.69
C VAL A 47 -24.19 -21.14 -5.56
N HIS A 48 -23.81 -21.94 -4.57
CA HIS A 48 -24.62 -22.31 -3.42
C HIS A 48 -24.36 -21.44 -2.16
N GLN A 49 -23.52 -20.39 -2.30
CA GLN A 49 -23.18 -19.45 -1.22
C GLN A 49 -23.48 -18.00 -1.66
N PRO A 50 -24.75 -17.59 -1.69
CA PRO A 50 -25.17 -16.28 -2.23
C PRO A 50 -24.57 -15.08 -1.49
N ASP A 51 -24.20 -15.25 -0.23
CA ASP A 51 -23.55 -14.21 0.59
C ASP A 51 -22.05 -14.05 0.28
N PHE A 52 -21.47 -14.95 -0.51
CA PHE A 52 -20.06 -14.93 -0.88
C PHE A 52 -19.83 -14.04 -2.11
N LYS A 53 -19.35 -12.82 -1.88
CA LYS A 53 -19.12 -11.85 -2.95
C LYS A 53 -17.78 -12.14 -3.65
N HIS A 54 -17.83 -12.39 -4.96
CA HIS A 54 -16.66 -12.56 -5.82
C HIS A 54 -16.64 -11.50 -6.91
N ILE A 55 -15.49 -10.84 -7.10
CA ILE A 55 -15.23 -9.91 -8.20
C ILE A 55 -14.35 -10.61 -9.24
N LEU A 56 -14.93 -10.89 -10.40
CA LEU A 56 -14.23 -11.49 -11.53
C LEU A 56 -13.36 -10.45 -12.23
N THR A 57 -12.05 -10.52 -12.02
CA THR A 57 -11.05 -9.66 -12.68
C THR A 57 -10.79 -10.08 -14.12
N ARG A 58 -9.96 -9.36 -14.85
CA ARG A 58 -9.59 -9.70 -16.23
C ARG A 58 -8.19 -10.28 -16.33
N HIS A 59 -7.44 -10.20 -15.23
CA HIS A 59 -6.11 -10.78 -15.08
C HIS A 59 -5.86 -11.07 -13.60
N GLU A 60 -5.12 -12.12 -13.26
CA GLU A 60 -4.81 -12.49 -11.88
C GLU A 60 -3.96 -11.43 -11.17
N GLN A 61 -3.07 -10.75 -11.91
CA GLN A 61 -2.33 -9.60 -11.36
C GLN A 61 -3.29 -8.48 -10.95
N GLY A 62 -4.35 -8.21 -11.72
CA GLY A 62 -5.43 -7.30 -11.34
C GLY A 62 -6.15 -7.76 -10.07
N ALA A 63 -6.40 -9.08 -9.93
CA ALA A 63 -7.06 -9.64 -8.76
C ALA A 63 -6.26 -9.39 -7.47
N ILE A 64 -4.98 -9.70 -7.48
CA ILE A 64 -4.15 -9.52 -6.27
C ILE A 64 -3.93 -8.04 -5.94
N HIS A 65 -3.78 -7.15 -6.93
CA HIS A 65 -3.70 -5.72 -6.68
C HIS A 65 -5.02 -5.14 -6.16
N ALA A 66 -6.17 -5.64 -6.60
CA ALA A 66 -7.46 -5.26 -6.03
C ALA A 66 -7.59 -5.76 -4.57
N ALA A 67 -7.18 -7.00 -4.26
CA ALA A 67 -7.13 -7.50 -2.90
C ALA A 67 -6.18 -6.68 -2.00
N ASP A 68 -5.05 -6.24 -2.54
CA ASP A 68 -4.08 -5.35 -1.87
C ASP A 68 -4.71 -3.98 -1.57
N GLY A 69 -5.33 -3.34 -2.56
CA GLY A 69 -6.03 -2.06 -2.37
C GLY A 69 -7.18 -2.14 -1.36
N TYR A 70 -7.93 -3.25 -1.36
CA TYR A 70 -8.94 -3.54 -0.35
C TYR A 70 -8.32 -3.61 1.05
N ALA A 71 -7.22 -4.38 1.20
CA ALA A 71 -6.57 -4.55 2.49
C ALA A 71 -6.00 -3.24 3.05
N ARG A 72 -5.31 -2.44 2.22
CA ARG A 72 -4.73 -1.15 2.65
C ARG A 72 -5.80 -0.16 3.06
N SER A 73 -6.90 -0.08 2.31
CA SER A 73 -7.96 0.91 2.56
C SER A 73 -8.86 0.55 3.75
N THR A 74 -9.12 -0.75 3.98
CA THR A 74 -10.02 -1.21 5.04
C THR A 74 -9.30 -1.61 6.32
N GLY A 75 -8.03 -2.04 6.22
CA GLY A 75 -7.29 -2.67 7.31
C GLY A 75 -7.63 -4.15 7.54
N LYS A 76 -8.53 -4.72 6.74
CA LYS A 76 -8.89 -6.15 6.73
C LYS A 76 -7.89 -6.95 5.89
N VAL A 77 -7.93 -8.27 6.01
CA VAL A 77 -7.13 -9.15 5.14
C VAL A 77 -7.78 -9.19 3.75
N GLY A 78 -6.99 -8.91 2.71
CA GLY A 78 -7.43 -9.06 1.32
C GLY A 78 -7.30 -10.50 0.86
N VAL A 79 -8.23 -10.97 0.02
CA VAL A 79 -8.25 -12.36 -0.46
C VAL A 79 -8.32 -12.40 -1.98
N CYS A 80 -7.45 -13.21 -2.61
CA CYS A 80 -7.58 -13.52 -4.02
C CYS A 80 -7.50 -15.02 -4.29
N ILE A 81 -8.18 -15.46 -5.36
CA ILE A 81 -8.23 -16.86 -5.80
C ILE A 81 -7.79 -16.93 -7.28
N ALA A 82 -6.84 -17.83 -7.57
CA ALA A 82 -6.41 -18.10 -8.93
C ALA A 82 -6.19 -19.61 -9.15
N THR A 83 -6.26 -20.02 -10.40
CA THR A 83 -5.95 -21.40 -10.78
C THR A 83 -4.44 -21.68 -10.74
N SER A 84 -4.05 -22.93 -10.95
CA SER A 84 -2.65 -23.37 -11.02
C SER A 84 -1.92 -22.83 -12.25
N GLY A 85 -0.64 -23.13 -12.35
CA GLY A 85 0.21 -22.81 -13.50
C GLY A 85 0.24 -21.30 -13.76
N PRO A 86 -0.18 -20.85 -14.98
CA PRO A 86 -0.11 -19.43 -15.34
C PRO A 86 -0.98 -18.55 -14.44
N GLY A 87 -2.12 -19.04 -13.92
CA GLY A 87 -2.94 -18.29 -12.99
C GLY A 87 -2.20 -17.98 -11.69
N ALA A 88 -1.57 -18.98 -11.09
CA ALA A 88 -0.77 -18.81 -9.87
C ALA A 88 0.47 -17.95 -10.13
N THR A 89 1.20 -18.16 -11.23
CA THR A 89 2.42 -17.39 -11.52
C THR A 89 2.14 -15.92 -11.84
N ASN A 90 0.95 -15.58 -12.36
CA ASN A 90 0.53 -14.19 -12.56
C ASN A 90 0.30 -13.42 -11.26
N LEU A 91 0.23 -14.10 -10.12
CA LEU A 91 0.11 -13.45 -8.79
C LEU A 91 1.45 -12.99 -8.22
N VAL A 92 2.58 -13.51 -8.71
CA VAL A 92 3.91 -13.35 -8.08
C VAL A 92 4.28 -11.88 -7.86
N THR A 93 4.09 -11.02 -8.86
CA THR A 93 4.35 -9.58 -8.72
C THR A 93 3.51 -8.96 -7.60
N GLY A 94 2.22 -9.30 -7.52
CA GLY A 94 1.34 -8.76 -6.48
C GLY A 94 1.67 -9.29 -5.08
N ILE A 95 2.09 -10.56 -4.97
CA ILE A 95 2.58 -11.15 -3.70
C ILE A 95 3.82 -10.38 -3.23
N ALA A 96 4.78 -10.14 -4.13
CA ALA A 96 6.00 -9.38 -3.81
C ALA A 96 5.68 -7.93 -3.41
N THR A 97 4.72 -7.27 -4.07
CA THR A 97 4.22 -5.93 -3.72
C THR A 97 3.69 -5.89 -2.29
N ALA A 98 2.81 -6.83 -1.95
CA ALA A 98 2.23 -6.94 -0.61
C ALA A 98 3.29 -7.27 0.46
N TYR A 99 4.25 -8.14 0.15
CA TYR A 99 5.34 -8.50 1.05
C TYR A 99 6.24 -7.31 1.38
N MET A 100 6.67 -6.57 0.35
CA MET A 100 7.55 -5.41 0.51
C MET A 100 6.90 -4.30 1.35
N ASP A 101 5.59 -4.12 1.24
CA ASP A 101 4.84 -3.08 1.95
C ASP A 101 4.11 -3.60 3.20
N SER A 102 4.31 -4.86 3.57
CA SER A 102 3.72 -5.47 4.78
C SER A 102 2.17 -5.46 4.76
N VAL A 103 1.56 -5.81 3.63
CA VAL A 103 0.10 -5.84 3.44
C VAL A 103 -0.45 -7.24 3.73
N PRO A 104 -1.47 -7.38 4.60
CA PRO A 104 -2.03 -8.68 4.93
C PRO A 104 -2.90 -9.20 3.77
N LEU A 105 -2.45 -10.28 3.13
CA LEU A 105 -3.20 -10.99 2.09
C LEU A 105 -3.24 -12.48 2.40
N VAL A 106 -4.36 -13.13 2.07
CA VAL A 106 -4.46 -14.59 1.94
C VAL A 106 -4.71 -14.92 0.47
N ILE A 107 -3.76 -15.63 -0.11
CA ILE A 107 -3.77 -16.00 -1.52
C ILE A 107 -4.11 -17.48 -1.64
N ILE A 108 -5.13 -17.80 -2.41
CA ILE A 108 -5.57 -19.17 -2.64
C ILE A 108 -5.26 -19.54 -4.08
N THR A 109 -4.41 -20.55 -4.26
CA THR A 109 -4.11 -21.10 -5.57
C THR A 109 -4.65 -22.52 -5.68
N GLY A 110 -5.19 -22.85 -6.85
CA GLY A 110 -5.44 -24.25 -7.19
C GLY A 110 -4.15 -24.95 -7.60
N ASN A 111 -4.11 -26.27 -7.43
CA ASN A 111 -3.03 -27.08 -7.95
C ASN A 111 -3.59 -28.30 -8.70
N VAL A 112 -2.74 -28.97 -9.46
CA VAL A 112 -3.09 -30.26 -10.07
C VAL A 112 -3.43 -31.28 -8.98
N SER A 113 -4.17 -32.34 -9.33
CA SER A 113 -4.53 -33.38 -8.36
C SER A 113 -3.29 -34.06 -7.79
N THR A 114 -3.35 -34.45 -6.51
CA THR A 114 -2.21 -35.01 -5.75
C THR A 114 -1.55 -36.21 -6.40
N ASN A 115 -2.31 -37.03 -7.15
CA ASN A 115 -1.82 -38.22 -7.86
C ASN A 115 -0.98 -37.93 -9.11
N VAL A 116 -0.98 -36.68 -9.60
CA VAL A 116 -0.20 -36.28 -10.80
C VAL A 116 0.82 -35.18 -10.49
N MET A 117 0.93 -34.76 -9.25
CA MET A 117 1.96 -33.81 -8.82
C MET A 117 3.36 -34.38 -9.05
N GLY A 118 4.28 -33.54 -9.58
CA GLY A 118 5.65 -33.91 -9.87
C GLY A 118 5.81 -34.72 -11.17
N THR A 119 4.79 -34.73 -12.03
CA THR A 119 4.83 -35.43 -13.32
C THR A 119 4.84 -34.50 -14.54
N ASP A 120 5.08 -33.21 -14.32
CA ASP A 120 4.93 -32.16 -15.33
C ASP A 120 3.50 -32.11 -15.93
N ALA A 121 2.51 -32.27 -15.06
CA ALA A 121 1.11 -32.27 -15.44
C ALA A 121 0.69 -30.93 -16.05
N PHE A 122 -0.34 -30.91 -16.89
CA PHE A 122 -0.83 -29.68 -17.51
C PHE A 122 -1.17 -28.59 -16.48
N GLN A 123 -0.57 -27.42 -16.63
CA GLN A 123 -0.66 -26.28 -15.71
C GLN A 123 -0.13 -26.58 -14.28
N GLU A 124 0.79 -27.51 -14.12
CA GLU A 124 1.53 -27.67 -12.89
C GLU A 124 2.60 -26.58 -12.76
N ALA A 125 2.70 -25.97 -11.59
CA ALA A 125 3.80 -25.08 -11.21
C ALA A 125 4.02 -25.18 -9.70
N ASP A 126 5.27 -25.26 -9.28
CA ASP A 126 5.62 -25.22 -7.84
C ASP A 126 5.53 -23.79 -7.31
N ILE A 127 4.31 -23.31 -7.13
CA ILE A 127 4.05 -21.95 -6.69
C ILE A 127 4.57 -21.70 -5.26
N ILE A 128 4.62 -22.73 -4.43
CA ILE A 128 5.19 -22.64 -3.06
C ILE A 128 6.65 -22.22 -3.14
N SER A 129 7.47 -22.96 -3.90
CA SER A 129 8.90 -22.62 -4.05
C SER A 129 9.13 -21.28 -4.73
N ILE A 130 8.31 -20.92 -5.73
CA ILE A 130 8.38 -19.64 -6.44
C ILE A 130 8.11 -18.47 -5.47
N THR A 131 7.15 -18.61 -4.56
CA THR A 131 6.70 -17.52 -3.68
C THR A 131 7.30 -17.54 -2.29
N MET A 132 8.04 -18.57 -1.92
CA MET A 132 8.65 -18.74 -0.59
C MET A 132 9.39 -17.49 -0.09
N PRO A 133 10.24 -16.80 -0.89
CA PRO A 133 10.98 -15.62 -0.41
C PRO A 133 10.12 -14.36 -0.28
N ILE A 134 8.88 -14.37 -0.77
CA ILE A 134 7.99 -13.22 -0.82
C ILE A 134 6.66 -13.45 -0.08
N THR A 135 6.59 -14.48 0.76
CA THR A 135 5.44 -14.76 1.63
C THR A 135 5.90 -14.88 3.08
N LYS A 136 5.02 -14.59 4.02
CA LYS A 136 5.27 -14.88 5.45
C LYS A 136 5.22 -16.37 5.72
N HIS A 137 4.31 -17.07 5.06
CA HIS A 137 4.13 -18.50 5.12
C HIS A 137 3.38 -19.01 3.90
N SER A 138 3.54 -20.31 3.60
CA SER A 138 2.83 -20.99 2.52
C SER A 138 2.40 -22.37 2.99
N TYR A 139 1.18 -22.76 2.61
CA TYR A 139 0.62 -24.07 2.91
C TYR A 139 0.34 -24.84 1.62
N MET A 140 0.76 -26.10 1.57
CA MET A 140 0.28 -27.11 0.62
C MET A 140 -0.76 -27.98 1.34
N VAL A 141 -2.02 -27.89 0.94
CA VAL A 141 -3.09 -28.66 1.56
C VAL A 141 -3.15 -30.06 0.96
N ARG A 142 -2.73 -31.08 1.70
CA ARG A 142 -2.72 -32.48 1.24
C ARG A 142 -3.88 -33.32 1.78
N ASP A 143 -4.51 -32.87 2.84
CA ASP A 143 -5.65 -33.51 3.49
C ASP A 143 -6.76 -32.47 3.74
N VAL A 144 -7.96 -32.78 3.29
CA VAL A 144 -9.13 -31.90 3.47
C VAL A 144 -9.41 -31.60 4.96
N HIS A 145 -9.07 -32.53 5.87
CA HIS A 145 -9.26 -32.35 7.31
C HIS A 145 -8.36 -31.27 7.92
N ASP A 146 -7.25 -30.91 7.27
CA ASP A 146 -6.39 -29.82 7.70
C ASP A 146 -6.89 -28.44 7.26
N LEU A 147 -7.78 -28.39 6.26
CA LEU A 147 -8.17 -27.14 5.60
C LEU A 147 -8.78 -26.09 6.57
N PRO A 148 -9.71 -26.43 7.50
CA PRO A 148 -10.25 -25.45 8.45
C PRO A 148 -9.14 -24.80 9.30
N ARG A 149 -8.22 -25.62 9.81
CA ARG A 149 -7.06 -25.15 10.61
C ARG A 149 -6.14 -24.25 9.78
N ILE A 150 -5.80 -24.67 8.56
CA ILE A 150 -4.89 -23.93 7.67
C ILE A 150 -5.47 -22.55 7.33
N ILE A 151 -6.77 -22.45 7.04
CA ILE A 151 -7.42 -21.17 6.76
C ILE A 151 -7.28 -20.24 7.97
N HIS A 152 -7.65 -20.71 9.15
CA HIS A 152 -7.59 -19.91 10.38
C HIS A 152 -6.15 -19.46 10.71
N GLU A 153 -5.16 -20.37 10.61
CA GLU A 153 -3.74 -20.05 10.78
C GLU A 153 -3.24 -19.04 9.75
N ALA A 154 -3.65 -19.15 8.48
CA ALA A 154 -3.24 -18.23 7.41
C ALA A 154 -3.69 -16.79 7.68
N PHE A 155 -4.95 -16.59 8.10
CA PHE A 155 -5.47 -15.28 8.47
C PHE A 155 -4.75 -14.72 9.70
N TYR A 156 -4.51 -15.56 10.70
CA TYR A 156 -3.76 -15.16 11.88
C TYR A 156 -2.34 -14.72 11.53
N ILE A 157 -1.59 -15.51 10.75
CA ILE A 157 -0.22 -15.18 10.33
C ILE A 157 -0.20 -13.91 9.48
N ALA A 158 -1.13 -13.77 8.52
CA ALA A 158 -1.17 -12.61 7.64
C ALA A 158 -1.37 -11.30 8.41
N ASN A 159 -2.19 -11.30 9.48
CA ASN A 159 -2.67 -10.09 10.16
C ASN A 159 -2.00 -9.80 11.50
N THR A 160 -1.11 -10.66 12.01
CA THR A 160 -0.41 -10.47 13.30
C THR A 160 1.08 -10.22 13.12
N GLY A 161 1.73 -9.60 14.13
CA GLY A 161 3.12 -9.16 14.02
C GLY A 161 3.29 -8.19 12.85
N ARG A 162 4.44 -8.24 12.16
CA ARG A 162 4.58 -7.56 10.87
C ARG A 162 3.64 -8.25 9.87
N LYS A 163 2.66 -7.52 9.36
CA LYS A 163 1.66 -8.05 8.41
C LYS A 163 2.30 -8.47 7.09
N GLY A 164 1.63 -9.33 6.33
CA GLY A 164 2.14 -9.76 5.02
C GLY A 164 1.35 -10.90 4.40
N PRO A 165 1.67 -11.29 3.16
CA PRO A 165 0.94 -12.30 2.40
C PRO A 165 1.22 -13.73 2.91
N VAL A 166 0.17 -14.55 2.90
CA VAL A 166 0.21 -16.00 3.14
C VAL A 166 -0.47 -16.70 1.97
N LEU A 167 0.17 -17.75 1.45
CA LEU A 167 -0.35 -18.53 0.33
C LEU A 167 -0.88 -19.88 0.81
N ILE A 168 -2.05 -20.27 0.29
CA ILE A 168 -2.67 -21.59 0.48
C ILE A 168 -2.83 -22.22 -0.89
N ASP A 169 -2.05 -23.24 -1.17
CA ASP A 169 -2.11 -24.00 -2.43
C ASP A 169 -2.90 -25.27 -2.22
N ILE A 170 -4.01 -25.44 -2.98
CA ILE A 170 -4.99 -26.50 -2.76
C ILE A 170 -5.12 -27.38 -4.01
N PRO A 171 -4.70 -28.65 -3.95
CA PRO A 171 -4.90 -29.59 -5.05
C PRO A 171 -6.37 -29.80 -5.37
N LYS A 172 -6.68 -29.98 -6.66
CA LYS A 172 -8.04 -30.11 -7.19
C LYS A 172 -8.83 -31.24 -6.53
N ASP A 173 -8.23 -32.39 -6.30
CA ASP A 173 -8.88 -33.53 -5.65
C ASP A 173 -9.22 -33.26 -4.19
N VAL A 174 -8.39 -32.51 -3.47
CA VAL A 174 -8.67 -32.08 -2.08
C VAL A 174 -9.91 -31.19 -2.02
N THR A 175 -10.08 -30.28 -2.98
CA THR A 175 -11.27 -29.41 -3.02
C THR A 175 -12.60 -30.17 -3.20
N ASN A 176 -12.55 -31.41 -3.74
CA ASN A 176 -13.72 -32.26 -3.93
C ASN A 176 -13.88 -33.36 -2.85
N GLN A 177 -12.86 -33.60 -2.02
CA GLN A 177 -12.98 -34.54 -0.91
C GLN A 177 -14.03 -34.04 0.10
N ARG A 178 -14.70 -34.99 0.79
CA ARG A 178 -15.73 -34.67 1.79
C ARG A 178 -15.27 -34.97 3.19
N MET A 179 -15.62 -34.09 4.13
CA MET A 179 -15.33 -34.25 5.55
C MET A 179 -16.50 -33.79 6.42
N ALA A 180 -16.55 -34.28 7.66
CA ALA A 180 -17.40 -33.71 8.69
C ALA A 180 -16.84 -32.33 9.07
N TYR A 181 -17.59 -31.25 8.76
CA TYR A 181 -17.11 -29.89 9.00
C TYR A 181 -17.11 -29.54 10.48
N ARG A 182 -15.95 -29.06 10.94
CA ARG A 182 -15.78 -28.42 12.24
C ARG A 182 -14.95 -27.17 12.07
N PRO A 183 -15.47 -25.98 12.46
CA PRO A 183 -14.70 -24.75 12.40
C PRO A 183 -13.48 -24.84 13.31
N ALA A 184 -12.35 -24.24 12.88
CA ALA A 184 -11.22 -24.02 13.75
C ALA A 184 -11.47 -22.76 14.61
N ASP A 185 -11.20 -22.84 15.91
CA ASP A 185 -11.41 -21.78 16.89
C ASP A 185 -10.12 -21.36 17.61
N THR A 186 -9.04 -22.11 17.41
CA THR A 186 -7.75 -21.86 18.09
C THR A 186 -6.58 -21.99 17.13
N VAL A 187 -5.66 -21.02 17.22
CA VAL A 187 -4.37 -21.07 16.51
C VAL A 187 -3.30 -21.66 17.44
N ARG A 188 -2.60 -22.69 16.96
CA ARG A 188 -1.49 -23.32 17.69
C ARG A 188 -0.26 -23.41 16.79
N LEU A 189 0.48 -22.33 16.67
CA LEU A 189 1.68 -22.26 15.84
C LEU A 189 2.92 -22.35 16.75
N ARG A 190 3.72 -23.41 16.58
CA ARG A 190 4.97 -23.54 17.31
C ARG A 190 5.97 -22.48 16.85
N GLY A 191 6.46 -21.67 17.80
CA GLY A 191 7.51 -20.67 17.54
C GLY A 191 7.02 -19.39 16.84
N TYR A 192 5.71 -19.24 16.55
CA TYR A 192 5.14 -18.00 16.08
C TYR A 192 4.42 -17.30 17.23
N HIS A 193 4.92 -16.13 17.57
CA HIS A 193 4.34 -15.24 18.59
C HIS A 193 3.97 -13.94 17.89
N GLY A 194 2.76 -13.48 17.98
CA GLY A 194 2.30 -12.23 17.37
C GLY A 194 3.21 -11.03 17.69
N ALA A 195 2.65 -9.86 17.92
CA ALA A 195 3.45 -8.70 18.36
C ALA A 195 4.04 -8.94 19.76
N PRO A 196 5.32 -8.66 19.99
CA PRO A 196 5.90 -8.66 21.33
C PRO A 196 5.28 -7.53 22.17
N GLU A 197 5.15 -7.77 23.47
CA GLU A 197 4.73 -6.71 24.42
C GLU A 197 5.86 -5.69 24.59
N PRO A 198 5.54 -4.38 24.55
CA PRO A 198 6.53 -3.34 24.70
C PRO A 198 7.23 -3.41 26.08
N ASN A 199 8.56 -3.25 26.11
CA ASN A 199 9.33 -3.22 27.34
C ASN A 199 9.27 -1.83 27.99
N PRO A 200 8.71 -1.68 29.22
CA PRO A 200 8.62 -0.40 29.89
C PRO A 200 9.97 0.34 30.06
N ALA A 201 11.06 -0.39 30.30
CA ALA A 201 12.38 0.21 30.50
C ALA A 201 12.93 0.84 29.21
N GLU A 202 12.67 0.22 28.04
CA GLU A 202 13.05 0.78 26.73
C GLU A 202 12.26 2.06 26.44
N MET A 203 10.98 2.07 26.75
CA MET A 203 10.12 3.24 26.57
C MET A 203 10.49 4.40 27.54
N ASP A 204 10.84 4.10 28.78
CA ASP A 204 11.31 5.11 29.74
C ASP A 204 12.67 5.68 29.29
N ALA A 205 13.57 4.88 28.72
CA ALA A 205 14.83 5.35 28.13
C ALA A 205 14.60 6.27 26.91
N LEU A 206 13.60 5.97 26.07
CA LEU A 206 13.18 6.84 24.97
C LEU A 206 12.68 8.20 25.50
N LEU A 207 11.82 8.21 26.51
CA LEU A 207 11.29 9.44 27.10
C LEU A 207 12.40 10.28 27.75
N GLN A 208 13.39 9.65 28.37
CA GLN A 208 14.58 10.34 28.87
C GLN A 208 15.40 10.98 27.74
N ALA A 209 15.62 10.25 26.62
CA ALA A 209 16.32 10.79 25.46
C ALA A 209 15.59 12.01 24.86
N ILE A 210 14.26 11.98 24.84
CA ILE A 210 13.42 13.13 24.42
C ILE A 210 13.62 14.33 25.33
N ALA A 211 13.64 14.15 26.64
CA ALA A 211 13.84 15.22 27.59
C ALA A 211 15.23 15.90 27.46
N GLU A 212 16.24 15.16 27.03
CA GLU A 212 17.62 15.64 26.84
C GLU A 212 17.82 16.30 25.45
N ALA A 213 16.98 15.99 24.45
CA ALA A 213 17.13 16.47 23.09
C ALA A 213 16.77 17.96 22.94
N ARG A 214 17.43 18.62 21.99
CA ARG A 214 17.17 20.01 21.59
C ARG A 214 16.60 20.13 20.19
N LYS A 215 16.93 19.17 19.32
CA LYS A 215 16.52 19.12 17.91
C LYS A 215 15.94 17.73 17.57
N PRO A 216 14.95 17.24 18.31
CA PRO A 216 14.34 15.95 18.01
C PRO A 216 13.47 16.03 16.76
N VAL A 217 13.40 14.92 16.01
CA VAL A 217 12.49 14.73 14.86
C VAL A 217 11.90 13.33 14.89
N ILE A 218 10.59 13.22 14.65
CA ILE A 218 9.90 11.95 14.41
C ILE A 218 9.89 11.67 12.92
N ILE A 219 10.23 10.43 12.56
CA ILE A 219 10.00 9.86 11.23
C ILE A 219 8.85 8.86 11.34
N ALA A 220 7.66 9.23 10.84
CA ALA A 220 6.49 8.36 10.86
C ALA A 220 6.39 7.58 9.56
N GLY A 221 6.47 6.25 9.65
CA GLY A 221 6.37 5.33 8.52
C GLY A 221 5.01 4.65 8.38
N GLY A 222 4.90 3.73 7.42
CA GLY A 222 3.69 2.94 7.16
C GLY A 222 3.22 2.11 8.35
N GLY A 223 4.13 1.75 9.27
CA GLY A 223 3.79 1.03 10.50
C GLY A 223 2.77 1.77 11.38
N VAL A 224 2.78 3.11 11.39
CA VAL A 224 1.77 3.93 12.09
C VAL A 224 0.38 3.68 11.54
N VAL A 225 0.26 3.61 10.20
CA VAL A 225 -1.01 3.35 9.50
C VAL A 225 -1.48 1.92 9.74
N TYR A 226 -0.58 0.95 9.64
CA TYR A 226 -0.93 -0.48 9.80
C TYR A 226 -1.26 -0.87 11.23
N ALA A 227 -0.66 -0.21 12.22
CA ALA A 227 -0.97 -0.39 13.64
C ALA A 227 -2.26 0.35 14.09
N ASN A 228 -2.90 1.13 13.19
CA ASN A 228 -4.03 2.01 13.55
C ASN A 228 -3.70 2.95 14.73
N SER A 229 -2.48 3.52 14.74
CA SER A 229 -1.93 4.31 15.86
C SER A 229 -1.82 5.82 15.57
N SER A 230 -2.51 6.31 14.52
CA SER A 230 -2.45 7.73 14.13
C SER A 230 -2.91 8.67 15.25
N GLN A 231 -3.96 8.32 16.00
CA GLN A 231 -4.46 9.15 17.11
C GLN A 231 -3.47 9.19 18.27
N GLU A 232 -2.85 8.07 18.59
CA GLU A 232 -1.80 7.98 19.60
C GLU A 232 -0.56 8.79 19.19
N LEU A 233 -0.19 8.78 17.90
CA LEU A 233 0.90 9.58 17.35
C LEU A 233 0.58 11.08 17.43
N ILE A 234 -0.61 11.51 17.00
CA ILE A 234 -1.05 12.91 17.07
C ILE A 234 -0.97 13.41 18.52
N LYS A 235 -1.51 12.64 19.47
CA LYS A 235 -1.44 12.98 20.89
C LYS A 235 0.01 13.09 21.39
N PHE A 236 0.87 12.14 21.00
CA PHE A 236 2.28 12.14 21.38
C PHE A 236 3.02 13.36 20.84
N VAL A 237 2.82 13.70 19.58
CA VAL A 237 3.41 14.86 18.91
C VAL A 237 2.99 16.16 19.58
N HIS A 238 1.69 16.37 19.82
CA HIS A 238 1.20 17.60 20.47
C HIS A 238 1.65 17.71 21.92
N THR A 239 1.78 16.59 22.64
CA THR A 239 2.29 16.59 24.02
C THR A 239 3.78 16.89 24.06
N THR A 240 4.57 16.27 23.19
CA THR A 240 6.04 16.42 23.19
C THR A 240 6.52 17.63 22.42
N ARG A 241 5.70 18.20 21.54
CA ARG A 241 6.07 19.30 20.62
C ARG A 241 7.24 18.92 19.69
N ILE A 242 7.33 17.64 19.31
CA ILE A 242 8.35 17.15 18.37
C ILE A 242 7.78 17.15 16.95
N PRO A 243 8.45 17.80 15.97
CA PRO A 243 7.98 17.83 14.59
C PRO A 243 8.07 16.46 13.90
N VAL A 244 7.19 16.24 12.90
CA VAL A 244 7.03 14.97 12.21
C VAL A 244 7.34 15.10 10.73
N ALA A 245 8.28 14.30 10.23
CA ALA A 245 8.43 13.97 8.81
C ALA A 245 7.80 12.61 8.53
N THR A 246 7.16 12.45 7.38
CA THR A 246 6.53 11.18 7.00
C THR A 246 7.28 10.52 5.86
N THR A 247 7.36 9.18 5.87
CA THR A 247 7.76 8.44 4.67
C THR A 247 6.60 8.41 3.67
N LEU A 248 6.83 7.97 2.43
CA LEU A 248 5.78 7.80 1.43
C LEU A 248 4.59 6.99 1.97
N LEU A 249 4.84 5.83 2.57
CA LEU A 249 3.79 4.98 3.16
C LEU A 249 3.26 5.50 4.51
N GLY A 250 3.91 6.50 5.09
CA GLY A 250 3.48 7.18 6.31
C GLY A 250 2.51 8.34 6.05
N LEU A 251 2.34 8.77 4.79
CA LEU A 251 1.43 9.86 4.43
C LEU A 251 -0.01 9.54 4.86
N GLY A 252 -0.66 10.52 5.49
CA GLY A 252 -1.97 10.35 6.11
C GLY A 252 -1.95 9.69 7.50
N GLY A 253 -0.85 9.06 7.91
CA GLY A 253 -0.66 8.58 9.27
C GLY A 253 -0.53 9.70 10.30
N PHE A 254 -0.08 10.85 9.86
CA PHE A 254 -0.14 12.15 10.55
C PHE A 254 -0.76 13.18 9.60
N PRO A 255 -1.69 14.05 10.06
CA PRO A 255 -2.41 14.98 9.16
C PRO A 255 -1.47 15.98 8.48
N SER A 256 -1.64 16.17 7.17
CA SER A 256 -0.79 17.08 6.39
C SER A 256 -1.09 18.57 6.58
N ASP A 257 -2.21 18.90 7.22
CA ASP A 257 -2.60 20.26 7.61
C ASP A 257 -2.22 20.64 9.06
N ASP A 258 -1.59 19.72 9.80
CA ASP A 258 -1.10 19.98 11.13
C ASP A 258 0.20 20.82 11.10
N GLU A 259 0.33 21.79 12.01
CA GLU A 259 1.51 22.67 12.11
C GLU A 259 2.83 21.92 12.34
N MET A 260 2.75 20.76 13.04
CA MET A 260 3.91 19.93 13.37
C MET A 260 4.36 19.04 12.21
N TRP A 261 3.58 18.91 11.14
CA TRP A 261 3.97 18.15 9.97
C TRP A 261 4.98 18.91 9.09
N LEU A 262 6.13 18.30 8.83
CA LEU A 262 7.20 18.87 8.01
C LEU A 262 7.09 18.55 6.52
N GLY A 263 6.33 17.52 6.17
CA GLY A 263 6.22 16.99 4.81
C GLY A 263 6.79 15.59 4.68
N MET A 264 6.78 15.09 3.44
CA MET A 264 7.42 13.81 3.08
C MET A 264 8.94 13.98 3.08
N LEU A 265 9.64 12.97 3.60
CA LEU A 265 11.10 12.91 3.65
C LEU A 265 11.66 11.95 2.58
N GLY A 266 12.92 12.10 2.21
CA GLY A 266 13.68 11.17 1.38
C GLY A 266 13.93 11.67 -0.05
N HIS A 267 13.99 10.73 -1.01
CA HIS A 267 14.39 10.95 -2.41
C HIS A 267 13.66 12.11 -3.11
N HIS A 268 12.34 12.18 -2.96
CA HIS A 268 11.48 13.29 -3.43
C HIS A 268 10.84 14.03 -2.25
N GLY A 269 11.53 14.02 -1.11
CA GLY A 269 11.10 14.71 0.09
C GLY A 269 11.18 16.23 -0.05
N VAL A 270 10.42 16.93 0.79
CA VAL A 270 10.46 18.39 0.83
C VAL A 270 11.67 18.88 1.63
N TYR A 271 12.14 20.09 1.33
CA TYR A 271 13.34 20.67 1.95
C TYR A 271 13.31 20.62 3.48
N ALA A 272 12.22 21.11 4.08
CA ALA A 272 12.09 21.17 5.53
C ALA A 272 12.19 19.80 6.20
N ALA A 273 11.61 18.74 5.61
CA ALA A 273 11.66 17.38 6.16
C ALA A 273 13.07 16.78 6.07
N ASN A 274 13.74 16.93 4.91
CA ASN A 274 15.09 16.42 4.71
C ASN A 274 16.11 17.15 5.61
N MET A 275 16.04 18.47 5.67
CA MET A 275 16.92 19.26 6.51
C MET A 275 16.66 19.08 8.00
N ALA A 276 15.41 18.80 8.40
CA ALA A 276 15.09 18.44 9.78
C ALA A 276 15.85 17.18 10.21
N VAL A 277 15.83 16.13 9.40
CA VAL A 277 16.56 14.89 9.68
C VAL A 277 18.06 15.10 9.70
N GLN A 278 18.61 15.86 8.74
CA GLN A 278 20.06 16.11 8.65
C GLN A 278 20.59 16.93 9.84
N ASN A 279 19.77 17.80 10.43
CA ASN A 279 20.17 18.69 11.53
C ASN A 279 19.68 18.23 12.91
N ALA A 280 18.98 17.10 13.01
CA ALA A 280 18.45 16.57 14.27
C ALA A 280 19.57 16.07 15.20
N ASP A 281 19.40 16.22 16.51
CA ASP A 281 20.25 15.58 17.52
C ASP A 281 19.63 14.27 18.06
N LEU A 282 18.33 14.06 17.84
CA LEU A 282 17.60 12.83 18.12
C LEU A 282 16.64 12.50 16.97
N ILE A 283 16.79 11.32 16.37
CA ILE A 283 15.83 10.75 15.44
C ILE A 283 14.97 9.73 16.19
N ILE A 284 13.64 9.81 16.00
CA ILE A 284 12.68 8.86 16.52
C ILE A 284 11.92 8.25 15.32
N SER A 285 12.37 7.09 14.86
CA SER A 285 11.68 6.35 13.79
C SER A 285 10.55 5.54 14.37
N ILE A 286 9.34 5.71 13.83
CA ILE A 286 8.13 5.01 14.26
C ILE A 286 7.55 4.26 13.06
N GLY A 287 7.76 2.93 13.00
CA GLY A 287 7.28 2.07 11.94
C GLY A 287 7.83 2.40 10.55
N SER A 288 9.11 2.80 10.49
CA SER A 288 9.83 3.06 9.25
C SER A 288 11.11 2.22 9.21
N ARG A 289 11.39 1.60 8.06
CA ARG A 289 12.48 0.62 7.89
C ARG A 289 13.83 1.25 7.54
N PHE A 290 13.93 2.57 7.46
CA PHE A 290 15.11 3.27 6.97
C PHE A 290 15.60 2.71 5.62
N ASP A 291 14.69 2.55 4.67
CA ASP A 291 15.02 2.10 3.32
C ASP A 291 15.84 3.14 2.54
N ASP A 292 16.36 2.74 1.38
CA ASP A 292 17.23 3.56 0.55
C ASP A 292 16.55 4.83 0.01
N ARG A 293 15.22 4.85 -0.12
CA ARG A 293 14.46 6.04 -0.54
C ARG A 293 14.28 7.05 0.58
N VAL A 294 14.40 6.61 1.84
CA VAL A 294 14.35 7.46 3.02
C VAL A 294 15.74 7.95 3.42
N THR A 295 16.74 7.07 3.41
CA THR A 295 18.10 7.38 3.87
C THR A 295 19.01 7.96 2.81
N MET A 296 18.77 7.67 1.55
CA MET A 296 19.56 8.00 0.36
C MET A 296 21.02 7.49 0.46
N LYS A 297 21.90 8.20 1.14
CA LYS A 297 23.28 7.78 1.43
C LYS A 297 23.43 7.49 2.91
N LEU A 298 23.63 6.22 3.26
CA LEU A 298 23.69 5.77 4.66
C LEU A 298 24.75 6.52 5.49
N ASP A 299 25.97 6.66 4.97
CA ASP A 299 27.06 7.37 5.65
C ASP A 299 26.82 8.88 5.83
N GLY A 300 25.83 9.42 5.12
CA GLY A 300 25.43 10.83 5.20
C GLY A 300 24.07 11.05 5.85
N PHE A 301 23.42 10.01 6.33
CA PHE A 301 22.10 10.11 6.94
C PHE A 301 22.18 10.58 8.39
N ALA A 302 21.46 11.65 8.73
CA ALA A 302 21.35 12.22 10.07
C ALA A 302 22.73 12.41 10.78
N PRO A 303 23.72 13.07 10.16
CA PRO A 303 25.11 13.08 10.63
C PRO A 303 25.30 13.77 11.97
N LEU A 304 24.33 14.59 12.40
CA LEU A 304 24.37 15.31 13.69
C LEU A 304 23.58 14.60 14.80
N ALA A 305 22.92 13.48 14.48
CA ALA A 305 22.15 12.73 15.46
C ALA A 305 23.08 12.07 16.50
N LYS A 306 22.89 12.42 17.76
CA LYS A 306 23.60 11.80 18.88
C LYS A 306 23.00 10.45 19.23
N ARG A 307 21.69 10.28 19.00
CA ARG A 307 20.94 9.05 19.23
C ARG A 307 19.90 8.85 18.13
N ILE A 308 19.70 7.59 17.76
CA ILE A 308 18.62 7.15 16.87
C ILE A 308 17.80 6.13 17.63
N ALA A 309 16.54 6.47 17.89
CA ALA A 309 15.53 5.59 18.46
C ALA A 309 14.69 4.95 17.34
N HIS A 310 14.44 3.65 17.44
CA HIS A 310 13.66 2.91 16.46
C HIS A 310 12.54 2.13 17.16
N ILE A 311 11.31 2.45 16.82
CA ILE A 311 10.09 1.78 17.30
C ILE A 311 9.54 0.97 16.14
N ASP A 312 9.57 -0.34 16.26
CA ASP A 312 9.04 -1.25 15.24
C ASP A 312 8.48 -2.54 15.87
N ILE A 313 7.54 -3.16 15.17
CA ILE A 313 6.96 -4.45 15.57
C ILE A 313 7.89 -5.63 15.22
N ASP A 314 8.75 -5.45 14.20
CA ASP A 314 9.64 -6.46 13.67
C ASP A 314 11.07 -6.26 14.21
N PRO A 315 11.55 -7.12 15.12
CA PRO A 315 12.90 -7.02 15.64
C PRO A 315 13.99 -7.13 14.57
N ALA A 316 13.69 -7.73 13.40
CA ALA A 316 14.64 -7.84 12.30
C ALA A 316 14.92 -6.51 11.58
N GLU A 317 14.07 -5.52 11.72
CA GLU A 317 14.30 -4.18 11.16
C GLU A 317 15.19 -3.30 12.05
N ILE A 318 15.32 -3.62 13.34
CA ILE A 318 16.12 -2.84 14.29
C ILE A 318 17.61 -2.96 13.95
N GLY A 319 18.24 -1.82 13.64
CA GLY A 319 19.66 -1.77 13.32
C GLY A 319 20.05 -2.37 11.96
N LYS A 320 19.09 -2.75 11.14
CA LYS A 320 19.34 -3.40 9.84
C LYS A 320 20.06 -2.47 8.84
N ASN A 321 19.55 -1.26 8.67
CA ASN A 321 20.10 -0.29 7.72
C ASN A 321 20.82 0.86 8.43
N VAL A 322 20.27 1.37 9.53
CA VAL A 322 20.81 2.48 10.31
C VAL A 322 21.08 1.99 11.72
N LYS A 323 22.25 2.34 12.27
CA LYS A 323 22.60 2.01 13.64
C LYS A 323 21.55 2.59 14.60
N THR A 324 20.99 1.73 15.44
CA THR A 324 20.00 2.08 16.45
C THR A 324 20.64 2.14 17.84
N ASP A 325 20.44 3.23 18.56
CA ASP A 325 20.93 3.41 19.92
C ASP A 325 19.87 3.03 20.97
N LEU A 326 18.59 3.25 20.63
CA LEU A 326 17.43 2.93 21.47
C LEU A 326 16.42 2.14 20.63
N ALA A 327 16.09 0.93 21.05
CA ALA A 327 15.07 0.10 20.41
C ALA A 327 13.84 -0.01 21.32
N CYS A 328 12.64 0.14 20.72
CA CYS A 328 11.38 -0.19 21.36
C CYS A 328 10.65 -1.19 20.46
N ILE A 329 10.71 -2.47 20.79
CA ILE A 329 10.10 -3.53 19.98
C ILE A 329 8.69 -3.80 20.50
N GLY A 330 7.67 -3.66 19.63
CA GLY A 330 6.29 -3.91 20.00
C GLY A 330 5.29 -3.27 19.05
N ASP A 331 4.01 -3.51 19.31
CA ASP A 331 2.94 -2.83 18.59
C ASP A 331 3.01 -1.31 18.86
N ILE A 332 3.08 -0.53 17.77
CA ILE A 332 3.25 0.95 17.85
C ILE A 332 2.14 1.59 18.67
N LYS A 333 0.90 1.09 18.57
CA LYS A 333 -0.23 1.61 19.32
C LYS A 333 -0.01 1.45 20.83
N ASN A 334 0.47 0.28 21.26
CA ASN A 334 0.76 0.01 22.66
C ASN A 334 1.96 0.82 23.16
N VAL A 335 3.03 0.93 22.34
CA VAL A 335 4.20 1.77 22.65
C VAL A 335 3.80 3.23 22.85
N LEU A 336 3.06 3.81 21.90
CA LEU A 336 2.61 5.20 21.96
C LEU A 336 1.57 5.42 23.07
N ALA A 337 0.68 4.46 23.32
CA ALA A 337 -0.26 4.54 24.44
C ALA A 337 0.47 4.66 25.79
N TYR A 338 1.48 3.81 26.01
CA TYR A 338 2.33 3.92 27.22
C TYR A 338 3.09 5.24 27.27
N ALA A 339 3.79 5.60 26.18
CA ALA A 339 4.56 6.83 26.12
C ALA A 339 3.69 8.06 26.43
N ASN A 340 2.46 8.11 25.93
CA ASN A 340 1.50 9.18 26.18
C ASN A 340 1.08 9.33 27.67
N THR A 341 1.30 8.31 28.51
CA THR A 341 1.01 8.44 29.96
C THR A 341 2.07 9.23 30.71
N LYS A 342 3.28 9.34 30.15
CA LYS A 342 4.45 9.95 30.81
C LYS A 342 5.09 11.07 29.99
N ALA A 343 4.71 11.24 28.71
CA ALA A 343 5.30 12.22 27.80
C ALA A 343 5.18 13.64 28.35
N GLN A 344 6.23 14.43 28.16
CA GLN A 344 6.30 15.84 28.47
C GLN A 344 6.85 16.62 27.28
N ALA A 345 6.61 17.94 27.24
CA ALA A 345 7.11 18.79 26.18
C ALA A 345 8.64 18.80 26.13
N ALA A 346 9.20 18.54 24.97
CA ALA A 346 10.63 18.69 24.71
C ALA A 346 11.03 20.15 24.57
N GLN A 347 12.33 20.44 24.70
CA GLN A 347 12.84 21.81 24.61
C GLN A 347 13.15 22.20 23.17
N THR A 348 12.11 22.40 22.36
CA THR A 348 12.19 22.56 20.90
C THR A 348 11.97 23.99 20.37
N GLY A 349 11.86 25.02 21.23
CA GLY A 349 11.44 26.37 20.81
C GLY A 349 12.16 26.91 19.58
N THR A 350 13.47 27.14 19.67
CA THR A 350 14.29 27.64 18.53
C THR A 350 14.39 26.68 17.37
N TRP A 351 14.23 25.36 17.62
CA TRP A 351 14.24 24.35 16.58
C TRP A 351 12.98 24.42 15.72
N LEU A 352 11.81 24.56 16.33
CA LEU A 352 10.57 24.72 15.59
C LEU A 352 10.56 26.00 14.75
N GLU A 353 11.09 27.10 15.28
CA GLU A 353 11.26 28.35 14.53
C GLU A 353 12.13 28.14 13.29
N GLN A 354 13.30 27.50 13.43
CA GLN A 354 14.19 27.16 12.32
C GLN A 354 13.48 26.30 11.24
N LEU A 355 12.69 25.33 11.65
CA LEU A 355 11.96 24.46 10.70
C LEU A 355 10.84 25.22 9.98
N GLN A 356 10.18 26.17 10.64
CA GLN A 356 9.22 27.05 9.96
C GLN A 356 9.91 27.98 8.97
N GLU A 357 11.11 28.49 9.29
CA GLU A 357 11.91 29.24 8.32
C GLU A 357 12.23 28.41 7.09
N TYR A 358 12.59 27.12 7.23
CA TYR A 358 12.84 26.23 6.10
C TYR A 358 11.60 26.06 5.22
N LYS A 359 10.40 25.92 5.81
CA LYS A 359 9.14 25.83 5.06
C LYS A 359 8.85 27.11 4.25
N VAL A 360 9.16 28.27 4.85
CA VAL A 360 8.91 29.58 4.21
C VAL A 360 9.93 29.88 3.11
N GLN A 361 11.21 29.58 3.34
CA GLN A 361 12.29 29.87 2.40
C GLN A 361 12.32 28.90 1.22
N HIS A 362 11.96 27.64 1.46
CA HIS A 362 11.99 26.57 0.47
C HIS A 362 10.64 25.84 0.39
N PRO A 363 9.56 26.56 0.02
CA PRO A 363 8.26 25.93 -0.14
C PRO A 363 8.26 24.96 -1.31
N LEU A 364 7.41 23.94 -1.24
CA LEU A 364 7.10 23.14 -2.41
C LEU A 364 6.35 24.03 -3.42
N ARG A 365 6.93 24.20 -4.61
CA ARG A 365 6.39 25.11 -5.64
C ARG A 365 6.67 24.59 -7.05
N TYR A 366 5.93 25.09 -8.00
CA TYR A 366 6.14 24.89 -9.44
C TYR A 366 5.82 26.19 -10.17
N THR A 367 6.29 26.31 -11.40
CA THR A 367 5.92 27.42 -12.28
C THR A 367 4.60 27.09 -12.96
N ASP A 368 3.54 27.81 -12.60
CA ASP A 368 2.22 27.66 -13.21
C ASP A 368 2.20 28.13 -14.66
N SER A 369 1.17 27.78 -15.41
CA SER A 369 1.00 28.14 -16.83
C SER A 369 -0.46 28.36 -17.15
N ASP A 370 -0.71 29.36 -17.97
CA ASP A 370 -2.06 29.64 -18.51
C ASP A 370 -2.38 28.80 -19.76
N THR A 371 -1.36 28.20 -20.39
CA THR A 371 -1.50 27.49 -21.66
C THR A 371 -1.41 25.99 -21.59
N VAL A 372 -0.67 25.45 -20.63
CA VAL A 372 -0.48 24.00 -20.46
C VAL A 372 -0.92 23.56 -19.07
N ILE A 373 -1.37 22.32 -18.96
CA ILE A 373 -1.78 21.73 -17.69
C ILE A 373 -0.50 21.25 -16.97
N LYS A 374 -0.22 21.83 -15.79
CA LYS A 374 0.83 21.32 -14.92
C LYS A 374 0.31 20.15 -14.08
N PRO A 375 1.05 19.02 -13.94
CA PRO A 375 0.60 17.89 -13.11
C PRO A 375 0.36 18.30 -11.66
N GLN A 376 1.16 19.21 -11.13
CA GLN A 376 1.02 19.75 -9.77
C GLN A 376 -0.34 20.44 -9.61
N TYR A 377 -0.72 21.29 -10.58
CA TYR A 377 -2.03 21.96 -10.60
C TYR A 377 -3.20 20.96 -10.57
N VAL A 378 -3.11 19.87 -11.33
CA VAL A 378 -4.16 18.83 -11.32
C VAL A 378 -4.31 18.23 -9.93
N LEU A 379 -3.21 17.95 -9.26
CA LEU A 379 -3.23 17.31 -7.95
C LEU A 379 -3.69 18.26 -6.83
N GLU A 380 -3.30 19.53 -6.90
CA GLU A 380 -3.84 20.57 -6.00
C GLU A 380 -5.35 20.73 -6.21
N MET A 381 -5.83 20.83 -7.45
CA MET A 381 -7.25 20.92 -7.79
C MET A 381 -8.03 19.70 -7.24
N ILE A 382 -7.49 18.48 -7.40
CA ILE A 382 -8.10 17.26 -6.85
C ILE A 382 -8.11 17.33 -5.31
N SER A 383 -7.00 17.74 -4.69
CA SER A 383 -6.89 17.88 -3.24
C SER A 383 -7.88 18.89 -2.67
N GLU A 384 -8.00 20.05 -3.29
CA GLU A 384 -8.91 21.14 -2.87
C GLU A 384 -10.37 20.73 -3.01
N THR A 385 -10.75 20.20 -4.18
CA THR A 385 -12.14 19.81 -4.46
C THR A 385 -12.61 18.63 -3.63
N THR A 386 -11.70 17.73 -3.25
CA THR A 386 -11.99 16.60 -2.36
C THR A 386 -11.71 16.91 -0.87
N GLN A 387 -11.17 18.08 -0.57
CA GLN A 387 -10.80 18.54 0.78
C GLN A 387 -9.85 17.56 1.51
N GLY A 388 -9.09 16.74 0.76
CA GLY A 388 -8.22 15.70 1.32
C GLY A 388 -8.94 14.46 1.86
N GLU A 389 -10.26 14.32 1.62
CA GLU A 389 -11.09 13.24 2.16
C GLU A 389 -11.12 11.98 1.27
N ALA A 390 -10.74 12.10 -0.02
CA ALA A 390 -10.76 10.97 -0.93
C ALA A 390 -9.69 9.92 -0.59
N ILE A 391 -9.98 8.67 -0.95
CA ILE A 391 -8.94 7.64 -1.06
C ILE A 391 -8.26 7.82 -2.40
N ILE A 392 -6.96 8.05 -2.39
CA ILE A 392 -6.13 8.21 -3.58
C ILE A 392 -5.31 6.92 -3.77
N THR A 393 -5.45 6.29 -4.92
CA THR A 393 -4.51 5.26 -5.34
C THR A 393 -3.57 5.81 -6.39
N THR A 394 -2.31 5.43 -6.38
CA THR A 394 -1.38 5.82 -7.43
C THR A 394 -0.78 4.62 -8.13
N ASP A 395 -0.60 4.72 -9.43
CA ASP A 395 0.37 3.92 -10.13
C ASP A 395 1.80 4.45 -9.86
N VAL A 396 2.82 3.84 -10.43
CA VAL A 396 4.22 4.15 -10.14
C VAL A 396 4.87 4.98 -11.24
N GLY A 397 5.48 6.10 -10.86
CA GLY A 397 6.14 7.04 -11.75
C GLY A 397 6.13 8.47 -11.21
N GLN A 398 6.32 9.47 -12.09
CA GLN A 398 6.30 10.88 -11.69
C GLN A 398 4.96 11.28 -11.04
N HIS A 399 3.84 10.79 -11.57
CA HIS A 399 2.50 11.04 -11.03
C HIS A 399 2.34 10.58 -9.57
N GLN A 400 3.00 9.49 -9.16
CA GLN A 400 3.06 9.02 -7.79
C GLN A 400 3.74 10.06 -6.88
N MET A 401 4.88 10.57 -7.31
CA MET A 401 5.66 11.53 -6.52
C MET A 401 4.97 12.89 -6.44
N TRP A 402 4.44 13.41 -7.58
CA TRP A 402 3.63 14.63 -7.54
C TRP A 402 2.40 14.47 -6.62
N THR A 403 1.74 13.31 -6.64
CA THR A 403 0.63 13.04 -5.72
C THR A 403 1.08 13.09 -4.26
N ALA A 404 2.21 12.46 -3.94
CA ALA A 404 2.77 12.46 -2.59
C ALA A 404 3.17 13.87 -2.10
N GLN A 405 3.57 14.76 -3.03
CA GLN A 405 3.98 16.14 -2.73
C GLN A 405 2.78 17.10 -2.66
N PHE A 406 1.84 17.06 -3.60
CA PHE A 406 0.83 18.10 -3.81
C PHE A 406 -0.57 17.73 -3.33
N TYR A 407 -0.88 16.45 -3.06
CA TYR A 407 -2.13 16.07 -2.43
C TYR A 407 -2.02 16.08 -0.89
N ARG A 408 -2.99 16.66 -0.21
CA ARG A 408 -2.99 16.80 1.25
C ARG A 408 -3.72 15.63 1.90
N PHE A 409 -2.95 14.66 2.40
CA PHE A 409 -3.47 13.48 3.10
C PHE A 409 -3.77 13.82 4.56
N LYS A 410 -5.04 13.82 4.96
CA LYS A 410 -5.48 14.13 6.33
C LYS A 410 -5.75 12.88 7.18
N HIS A 411 -6.04 11.76 6.54
CA HIS A 411 -6.49 10.54 7.20
C HIS A 411 -5.60 9.35 6.89
N PRO A 412 -5.41 8.43 7.86
CA PRO A 412 -4.74 7.17 7.58
C PRO A 412 -5.52 6.36 6.54
N ARG A 413 -4.83 5.50 5.80
CA ARG A 413 -5.40 4.64 4.74
C ARG A 413 -6.04 5.40 3.58
N SER A 414 -5.70 6.67 3.40
CA SER A 414 -6.16 7.49 2.27
C SER A 414 -5.17 7.52 1.10
N LEU A 415 -3.91 7.14 1.29
CA LEU A 415 -2.97 6.88 0.20
C LEU A 415 -2.74 5.38 0.06
N ILE A 416 -2.91 4.88 -1.17
CA ILE A 416 -2.68 3.48 -1.56
C ILE A 416 -1.71 3.47 -2.74
N THR A 417 -0.49 3.00 -2.51
CA THR A 417 0.59 3.07 -3.49
C THR A 417 1.57 1.92 -3.28
N SER A 418 2.21 1.44 -4.34
CA SER A 418 3.31 0.48 -4.25
C SER A 418 4.60 1.22 -3.91
N GLY A 419 4.94 1.30 -2.63
CA GLY A 419 6.09 2.07 -2.14
C GLY A 419 7.41 1.30 -2.19
N GLY A 420 7.41 0.05 -1.73
CA GLY A 420 8.62 -0.76 -1.60
C GLY A 420 9.06 -1.44 -2.90
N LEU A 421 8.14 -2.05 -3.64
CA LEU A 421 8.45 -2.72 -4.90
C LEU A 421 8.40 -1.77 -6.11
N GLY A 422 7.53 -0.76 -6.08
CA GLY A 422 7.40 0.18 -7.18
C GLY A 422 6.73 -0.43 -8.42
N THR A 423 5.61 -1.12 -8.23
CA THR A 423 4.93 -1.90 -9.26
C THR A 423 4.07 -1.02 -10.17
N MET A 424 4.48 -0.85 -11.43
CA MET A 424 3.60 -0.30 -12.47
C MET A 424 2.43 -1.25 -12.77
N GLY A 425 1.24 -0.68 -13.01
CA GLY A 425 -0.01 -1.44 -13.17
C GLY A 425 -0.74 -1.74 -11.85
N PHE A 426 -0.22 -1.23 -10.72
CA PHE A 426 -0.83 -1.41 -9.38
C PHE A 426 -2.02 -0.48 -9.15
N GLY A 427 -1.92 0.80 -9.56
CA GLY A 427 -2.77 1.88 -9.07
C GLY A 427 -4.26 1.70 -9.35
N PHE A 428 -4.62 1.36 -10.59
CA PHE A 428 -6.01 1.25 -11.00
C PHE A 428 -6.71 0.00 -10.42
N PRO A 429 -6.16 -1.23 -10.51
CA PRO A 429 -6.77 -2.38 -9.82
C PRO A 429 -6.89 -2.18 -8.31
N ALA A 430 -5.91 -1.56 -7.66
CA ALA A 430 -5.97 -1.23 -6.25
C ALA A 430 -7.14 -0.25 -5.93
N ALA A 431 -7.45 0.69 -6.84
CA ALA A 431 -8.62 1.57 -6.70
C ALA A 431 -9.94 0.80 -6.73
N ILE A 432 -10.05 -0.22 -7.56
CA ILE A 432 -11.21 -1.11 -7.59
C ILE A 432 -11.41 -1.77 -6.23
N GLY A 433 -10.35 -2.37 -5.69
CA GLY A 433 -10.39 -2.98 -4.36
C GLY A 433 -10.71 -1.99 -3.24
N ALA A 434 -10.10 -0.82 -3.27
CA ALA A 434 -10.36 0.25 -2.31
C ALA A 434 -11.83 0.71 -2.36
N LYS A 435 -12.42 0.85 -3.56
CA LYS A 435 -13.83 1.25 -3.71
C LYS A 435 -14.80 0.15 -3.28
N VAL A 436 -14.47 -1.10 -3.54
CA VAL A 436 -15.27 -2.25 -3.06
C VAL A 436 -15.29 -2.31 -1.53
N GLY A 437 -14.16 -2.05 -0.90
CA GLY A 437 -14.03 -2.02 0.56
C GLY A 437 -14.58 -0.75 1.24
N ASN A 438 -14.76 0.34 0.49
CA ASN A 438 -15.23 1.64 1.00
C ASN A 438 -16.30 2.22 0.05
N PRO A 439 -17.50 1.63 0.00
CA PRO A 439 -18.53 1.99 -0.97
C PRO A 439 -18.99 3.45 -0.87
N ASP A 440 -18.93 4.05 0.32
CA ASP A 440 -19.40 5.42 0.57
C ASP A 440 -18.33 6.49 0.36
N ARG A 441 -17.05 6.11 0.24
CA ARG A 441 -15.95 7.06 0.04
C ARG A 441 -15.66 7.29 -1.43
N LEU A 442 -15.28 8.51 -1.79
CA LEU A 442 -14.71 8.81 -3.10
C LEU A 442 -13.34 8.12 -3.23
N VAL A 443 -13.13 7.43 -4.35
CA VAL A 443 -11.85 6.82 -4.71
C VAL A 443 -11.38 7.39 -6.03
N VAL A 444 -10.17 7.92 -6.05
CA VAL A 444 -9.52 8.49 -7.23
C VAL A 444 -8.23 7.71 -7.51
N SER A 445 -8.11 7.18 -8.71
CA SER A 445 -6.90 6.50 -9.17
C SER A 445 -6.05 7.44 -10.01
N ILE A 446 -4.84 7.75 -9.59
CA ILE A 446 -3.90 8.61 -10.32
C ILE A 446 -2.88 7.72 -11.05
N ASN A 447 -2.92 7.75 -12.36
CA ASN A 447 -2.11 6.91 -13.22
C ASN A 447 -1.30 7.74 -14.21
N GLY A 448 -0.13 7.24 -14.61
CA GLY A 448 0.52 7.68 -15.83
C GLY A 448 0.00 6.87 -17.03
N ASP A 449 0.20 7.40 -18.22
CA ASP A 449 -0.17 6.76 -19.48
C ASP A 449 0.50 5.38 -19.67
N GLY A 450 1.74 5.21 -19.25
CA GLY A 450 2.44 3.93 -19.28
C GLY A 450 1.85 2.90 -18.32
N GLY A 451 1.61 3.28 -17.05
CA GLY A 451 1.06 2.38 -16.04
C GLY A 451 -0.39 1.97 -16.33
N MET A 452 -1.22 2.91 -16.81
CA MET A 452 -2.61 2.64 -17.17
C MET A 452 -2.74 1.57 -18.27
N GLN A 453 -1.81 1.51 -19.22
CA GLN A 453 -1.81 0.50 -20.28
C GLN A 453 -1.56 -0.92 -19.75
N MET A 454 -0.89 -1.09 -18.62
CA MET A 454 -0.60 -2.41 -18.03
C MET A 454 -1.83 -3.07 -17.39
N CYS A 455 -2.89 -2.30 -17.09
CA CYS A 455 -4.07 -2.79 -16.36
C CYS A 455 -5.40 -2.25 -16.92
N ALA A 456 -5.39 -1.66 -18.10
CA ALA A 456 -6.58 -1.04 -18.72
C ALA A 456 -7.76 -2.00 -18.86
N GLN A 457 -7.52 -3.31 -19.04
CA GLN A 457 -8.56 -4.33 -19.15
C GLN A 457 -9.47 -4.41 -17.91
N GLU A 458 -8.98 -3.96 -16.74
CA GLU A 458 -9.76 -3.95 -15.51
C GLU A 458 -10.89 -2.88 -15.53
N MET A 459 -10.91 -1.97 -16.52
CA MET A 459 -12.04 -1.08 -16.76
C MET A 459 -13.35 -1.84 -16.98
N ALA A 460 -13.28 -3.06 -17.56
CA ALA A 460 -14.44 -3.92 -17.71
C ALA A 460 -15.14 -4.22 -16.37
N ILE A 461 -14.40 -4.34 -15.27
CA ILE A 461 -14.96 -4.59 -13.95
C ILE A 461 -15.75 -3.37 -13.48
N CYS A 462 -15.18 -2.18 -13.62
CA CYS A 462 -15.85 -0.94 -13.25
C CYS A 462 -17.15 -0.75 -14.01
N ALA A 463 -17.16 -1.05 -15.33
CA ALA A 463 -18.35 -0.95 -16.16
C ALA A 463 -19.43 -1.98 -15.77
N ILE A 464 -19.06 -3.26 -15.61
CA ILE A 464 -20.00 -4.34 -15.32
C ILE A 464 -20.62 -4.20 -13.93
N HIS A 465 -19.80 -3.92 -12.92
CA HIS A 465 -20.24 -3.83 -11.52
C HIS A 465 -20.60 -2.40 -11.10
N GLN A 466 -20.58 -1.43 -12.02
CA GLN A 466 -20.84 -0.01 -11.76
C GLN A 466 -20.02 0.53 -10.58
N ILE A 467 -18.72 0.17 -10.52
CA ILE A 467 -17.80 0.60 -9.46
C ILE A 467 -17.33 2.03 -9.76
N PRO A 468 -17.78 3.05 -9.00
CA PRO A 468 -17.60 4.46 -9.35
C PRO A 468 -16.21 4.99 -8.95
N VAL A 469 -15.16 4.46 -9.57
CA VAL A 469 -13.80 4.98 -9.46
C VAL A 469 -13.62 6.16 -10.42
N LYS A 470 -12.96 7.22 -9.96
CA LYS A 470 -12.49 8.32 -10.82
C LYS A 470 -11.07 7.98 -11.28
N ILE A 471 -10.93 7.63 -12.55
CA ILE A 471 -9.67 7.20 -13.16
C ILE A 471 -9.02 8.41 -13.80
N VAL A 472 -7.95 8.91 -13.20
CA VAL A 472 -7.17 10.04 -13.73
C VAL A 472 -5.93 9.49 -14.43
N VAL A 473 -5.69 9.94 -15.67
CA VAL A 473 -4.48 9.64 -16.44
C VAL A 473 -3.74 10.94 -16.69
N LEU A 474 -2.55 11.08 -16.10
CA LEU A 474 -1.61 12.15 -16.41
C LEU A 474 -0.78 11.70 -17.62
N ASN A 475 -1.18 12.13 -18.81
CA ASN A 475 -0.59 11.69 -20.07
C ASN A 475 0.50 12.67 -20.53
N ASN A 476 1.76 12.29 -20.36
CA ASN A 476 2.93 13.02 -20.86
C ASN A 476 3.60 12.35 -22.07
N GLN A 477 3.06 11.23 -22.55
CA GLN A 477 3.55 10.46 -23.69
C GLN A 477 4.99 9.92 -23.51
N VAL A 478 5.40 9.71 -22.26
CA VAL A 478 6.77 9.25 -21.96
C VAL A 478 6.82 8.47 -20.64
N LEU A 479 7.76 7.53 -20.51
CA LEU A 479 8.13 6.96 -19.22
C LEU A 479 8.87 8.00 -18.39
N GLY A 480 8.10 8.93 -17.80
CA GLY A 480 8.60 10.20 -17.28
C GLY A 480 9.67 10.07 -16.20
N MET A 481 9.54 9.13 -15.24
CA MET A 481 10.58 8.93 -14.22
C MET A 481 11.87 8.38 -14.81
N VAL A 482 11.80 7.49 -15.80
CA VAL A 482 12.97 6.97 -16.52
C VAL A 482 13.63 8.09 -17.33
N LYS A 483 12.83 8.92 -18.03
CA LYS A 483 13.31 10.11 -18.75
C LYS A 483 14.07 11.05 -17.82
N GLN A 484 13.50 11.38 -16.66
CA GLN A 484 14.11 12.28 -15.68
C GLN A 484 15.46 11.74 -15.20
N GLN A 485 15.57 10.44 -14.94
CA GLN A 485 16.85 9.81 -14.58
C GLN A 485 17.85 9.86 -15.74
N GLN A 486 17.42 9.58 -16.98
CA GLN A 486 18.30 9.68 -18.15
C GLN A 486 18.76 11.13 -18.39
N GLU A 487 17.90 12.09 -18.10
CA GLU A 487 18.25 13.51 -18.18
C GLU A 487 19.33 13.91 -17.18
N LEU A 488 19.15 13.53 -15.91
CA LEU A 488 20.01 13.98 -14.81
C LEU A 488 21.31 13.16 -14.69
N MET A 489 21.29 11.87 -15.02
CA MET A 489 22.39 10.94 -14.75
C MET A 489 23.09 10.44 -16.01
N TYR A 490 22.48 10.59 -17.20
CA TYR A 490 22.99 10.02 -18.45
C TYR A 490 23.09 11.07 -19.58
N GLU A 491 23.34 12.34 -19.23
CA GLU A 491 23.62 13.42 -20.19
C GLU A 491 22.54 13.54 -21.28
N ARG A 492 21.26 13.33 -20.92
CA ARG A 492 20.11 13.37 -21.85
C ARG A 492 20.16 12.33 -22.98
N ARG A 493 20.88 11.23 -22.78
CA ARG A 493 20.84 10.10 -23.73
C ARG A 493 19.55 9.31 -23.52
N TYR A 494 18.49 9.78 -24.14
CA TYR A 494 17.17 9.16 -24.03
C TYR A 494 17.07 7.86 -24.83
N SER A 495 16.58 6.79 -24.22
CA SER A 495 16.40 5.48 -24.85
C SER A 495 15.15 4.78 -24.33
N GLN A 496 14.30 4.30 -25.24
CA GLN A 496 13.12 3.48 -24.98
C GLN A 496 12.13 4.07 -23.95
N ILE A 497 11.94 5.39 -23.99
CA ILE A 497 11.05 6.11 -23.09
C ILE A 497 9.83 6.70 -23.78
N ASP A 498 9.86 6.81 -25.11
CA ASP A 498 8.82 7.40 -25.92
C ASP A 498 7.56 6.52 -25.96
N LEU A 499 6.45 7.08 -25.54
CA LEU A 499 5.12 6.49 -25.60
C LEU A 499 4.20 7.25 -26.56
N SER A 500 4.75 8.08 -27.44
CA SER A 500 3.99 8.75 -28.49
C SER A 500 3.30 7.69 -29.37
N GLY A 501 1.99 7.89 -29.65
CA GLY A 501 1.17 6.87 -30.28
C GLY A 501 0.48 5.91 -29.30
N SER A 502 0.57 6.17 -28.00
CA SER A 502 -0.28 5.52 -26.97
C SER A 502 -1.77 5.56 -27.38
N PRO A 503 -2.60 4.64 -26.89
CA PRO A 503 -4.01 4.62 -27.24
C PRO A 503 -4.70 5.93 -26.85
N ASP A 504 -5.72 6.30 -27.59
CA ASP A 504 -6.65 7.35 -27.18
C ASP A 504 -7.42 6.85 -25.94
N PHE A 505 -7.07 7.34 -24.75
CA PHE A 505 -7.64 6.87 -23.49
C PHE A 505 -9.13 7.16 -23.35
N VAL A 506 -9.63 8.24 -23.97
CA VAL A 506 -11.07 8.55 -24.00
C VAL A 506 -11.82 7.48 -24.79
N LYS A 507 -11.39 7.19 -26.03
CA LYS A 507 -11.99 6.14 -26.83
C LYS A 507 -11.82 4.75 -26.20
N LEU A 508 -10.70 4.50 -25.54
CA LEU A 508 -10.48 3.25 -24.82
C LEU A 508 -11.49 3.09 -23.67
N ALA A 509 -11.72 4.13 -22.89
CA ALA A 509 -12.73 4.11 -21.82
C ALA A 509 -14.15 3.88 -22.39
N GLU A 510 -14.49 4.59 -23.46
CA GLU A 510 -15.78 4.44 -24.16
C GLU A 510 -15.98 3.00 -24.69
N ALA A 511 -14.91 2.37 -25.22
CA ALA A 511 -14.96 0.97 -25.68
C ALA A 511 -15.26 -0.02 -24.54
N TYR A 512 -14.90 0.31 -23.30
CA TYR A 512 -15.27 -0.46 -22.09
C TYR A 512 -16.62 -0.04 -21.50
N GLY A 513 -17.33 0.95 -22.10
CA GLY A 513 -18.60 1.46 -21.59
C GLY A 513 -18.44 2.44 -20.40
N ILE A 514 -17.25 3.03 -20.25
CA ILE A 514 -16.94 4.05 -19.25
C ILE A 514 -16.89 5.42 -19.91
N LYS A 515 -17.47 6.43 -19.27
CA LYS A 515 -17.38 7.81 -19.74
C LYS A 515 -15.91 8.27 -19.76
N GLY A 516 -15.46 8.77 -20.93
CA GLY A 516 -14.13 9.35 -21.11
C GLY A 516 -14.21 10.87 -21.23
N LEU A 517 -13.31 11.59 -20.55
CA LEU A 517 -13.15 13.04 -20.60
C LEU A 517 -11.69 13.39 -20.86
N ARG A 518 -11.41 14.49 -21.55
CA ARG A 518 -10.04 14.96 -21.81
C ARG A 518 -9.94 16.45 -21.58
N ALA A 519 -8.83 16.88 -21.00
CA ALA A 519 -8.42 18.27 -20.94
C ALA A 519 -7.04 18.45 -21.54
N THR A 520 -6.85 19.51 -22.33
CA THR A 520 -5.60 19.87 -23.00
C THR A 520 -5.06 21.21 -22.54
N ASN A 521 -5.85 21.97 -21.81
CA ASN A 521 -5.49 23.26 -21.22
C ASN A 521 -6.13 23.41 -19.83
N LYS A 522 -5.67 24.43 -19.10
CA LYS A 522 -6.05 24.65 -17.69
C LYS A 522 -7.54 24.94 -17.52
N ASP A 523 -8.16 25.67 -18.44
CA ASP A 523 -9.59 26.03 -18.39
C ASP A 523 -10.49 24.80 -18.55
N GLU A 524 -10.08 23.84 -19.39
CA GLU A 524 -10.75 22.56 -19.55
C GLU A 524 -10.58 21.69 -18.32
N ALA A 525 -9.39 21.69 -17.70
CA ALA A 525 -9.04 20.80 -16.60
C ALA A 525 -10.05 20.88 -15.44
N SER A 526 -10.37 22.09 -14.99
CA SER A 526 -11.35 22.29 -13.91
C SER A 526 -12.76 21.84 -14.31
N LYS A 527 -13.17 22.09 -15.55
CA LYS A 527 -14.50 21.72 -16.04
C LYS A 527 -14.68 20.21 -16.12
N VAL A 528 -13.73 19.51 -16.74
CA VAL A 528 -13.82 18.04 -16.90
C VAL A 528 -13.70 17.34 -15.55
N TRP A 529 -12.91 17.88 -14.62
CA TRP A 529 -12.81 17.32 -13.27
C TRP A 529 -14.11 17.47 -12.48
N LEU A 530 -14.74 18.64 -12.50
CA LEU A 530 -16.04 18.86 -11.86
C LEU A 530 -17.13 17.97 -12.48
N GLU A 531 -17.12 17.79 -13.81
CA GLU A 531 -18.02 16.87 -14.50
C GLU A 531 -17.76 15.42 -14.06
N ALA A 532 -16.52 15.04 -13.90
CA ALA A 532 -16.16 13.71 -13.40
C ALA A 532 -16.66 13.47 -11.96
N LEU A 533 -16.55 14.46 -11.09
CA LEU A 533 -17.08 14.38 -9.72
C LEU A 533 -18.61 14.22 -9.69
N GLN A 534 -19.33 14.89 -10.60
CA GLN A 534 -20.79 14.79 -10.71
C GLN A 534 -21.26 13.48 -11.36
N THR A 535 -20.39 12.78 -12.07
CA THR A 535 -20.70 11.50 -12.71
C THR A 535 -20.85 10.42 -11.64
N THR A 536 -22.01 9.76 -11.56
CA THR A 536 -22.31 8.73 -10.54
C THR A 536 -21.57 7.41 -10.75
N GLY A 537 -21.27 7.08 -12.04
CA GLY A 537 -20.54 5.87 -12.42
C GLY A 537 -19.03 6.03 -12.47
N PRO A 538 -18.32 5.00 -12.98
CA PRO A 538 -16.90 5.12 -13.29
C PRO A 538 -16.68 6.14 -14.42
N VAL A 539 -15.59 6.88 -14.34
CA VAL A 539 -15.22 7.88 -15.36
C VAL A 539 -13.70 7.94 -15.49
N LEU A 540 -13.21 8.02 -16.71
CA LEU A 540 -11.80 8.27 -16.98
C LEU A 540 -11.62 9.74 -17.40
N VAL A 541 -10.66 10.41 -16.77
CA VAL A 541 -10.25 11.78 -17.11
C VAL A 541 -8.79 11.77 -17.51
N GLU A 542 -8.52 12.12 -18.76
CA GLU A 542 -7.18 12.30 -19.27
C GLU A 542 -6.78 13.77 -19.21
N PHE A 543 -5.70 14.06 -18.53
CA PHE A 543 -5.02 15.35 -18.54
C PHE A 543 -3.76 15.25 -19.40
N VAL A 544 -3.71 15.99 -20.51
CA VAL A 544 -2.52 16.06 -21.36
C VAL A 544 -1.56 17.06 -20.73
N ILE A 545 -0.41 16.56 -20.28
CA ILE A 545 0.60 17.33 -19.55
C ILE A 545 1.92 17.39 -20.34
N PRO A 546 2.79 18.36 -20.06
CA PRO A 546 4.09 18.48 -20.76
C PRO A 546 5.00 17.26 -20.52
N THR A 547 5.68 16.82 -21.59
CA THR A 547 6.65 15.72 -21.56
C THR A 547 7.92 16.03 -20.75
N ASN A 548 8.27 17.31 -20.62
CA ASN A 548 9.51 17.77 -19.98
C ASN A 548 9.33 18.24 -18.54
N GLU A 549 8.17 17.97 -17.93
CA GLU A 549 7.97 18.27 -16.52
C GLU A 549 8.70 17.24 -15.65
N ASN A 550 9.54 17.70 -14.71
CA ASN A 550 10.27 16.86 -13.80
C ASN A 550 9.71 16.97 -12.36
N VAL A 551 9.98 15.95 -11.55
CA VAL A 551 9.61 15.93 -10.12
C VAL A 551 10.74 16.58 -9.33
N TYR A 552 10.44 17.71 -8.68
CA TYR A 552 11.33 18.40 -7.75
C TYR A 552 10.56 18.72 -6.45
N PRO A 553 11.25 18.79 -5.31
CA PRO A 553 12.67 18.51 -5.05
C PRO A 553 13.07 17.05 -5.33
N MET A 554 14.36 16.82 -5.56
CA MET A 554 14.92 15.49 -5.73
C MET A 554 16.32 15.41 -5.12
N VAL A 555 16.63 14.29 -4.46
CA VAL A 555 17.98 13.93 -4.00
C VAL A 555 18.51 12.84 -4.92
N LEU A 556 19.66 13.02 -5.54
CA LEU A 556 20.24 12.01 -6.42
C LEU A 556 20.68 10.76 -5.64
N ALA A 557 20.57 9.60 -6.26
CA ALA A 557 21.02 8.35 -5.66
C ALA A 557 22.51 8.43 -5.26
N GLY A 558 22.83 8.01 -4.04
CA GLY A 558 24.19 8.04 -3.50
C GLY A 558 24.64 9.39 -2.96
N THR A 559 23.76 10.41 -2.92
CA THR A 559 24.02 11.70 -2.25
C THR A 559 23.26 11.81 -0.93
N PRO A 560 23.75 12.57 0.07
CA PRO A 560 23.02 12.80 1.31
C PRO A 560 21.80 13.72 1.10
N LEU A 561 20.89 13.69 2.07
CA LEU A 561 19.59 14.38 2.00
C LEU A 561 19.67 15.91 1.87
N ASP A 562 20.77 16.54 2.28
CA ASP A 562 21.01 17.99 2.17
C ASP A 562 21.50 18.43 0.78
N GLN A 563 21.85 17.49 -0.10
CA GLN A 563 22.23 17.76 -1.48
C GLN A 563 21.03 17.61 -2.43
N MET A 564 20.03 18.46 -2.20
CA MET A 564 18.79 18.45 -2.99
C MET A 564 18.90 19.32 -4.24
N ILE A 565 18.32 18.83 -5.34
CA ILE A 565 17.97 19.64 -6.50
C ILE A 565 16.57 20.19 -6.26
N LEU A 566 16.44 21.50 -6.13
CA LEU A 566 15.18 22.16 -5.76
C LEU A 566 14.30 22.49 -6.98
N GLY A 567 14.89 22.61 -8.17
CA GLY A 567 14.17 22.89 -9.40
C GLY A 567 13.73 24.35 -9.58
N TYR A 568 14.24 25.28 -8.77
CA TYR A 568 13.82 26.70 -8.85
C TYR A 568 14.74 27.58 -9.69
N ASP A 569 15.95 27.13 -9.95
CA ASP A 569 17.05 27.96 -10.44
C ASP A 569 17.44 27.64 -11.89
N GLU A 570 16.55 26.98 -12.64
CA GLU A 570 16.76 26.69 -14.06
C GLU A 570 15.83 27.47 -14.99
#